data_741cf80095168b4aa1b990bd8cfe0511
#
_entry.id   741cf80095168b4aa1b990bd8cfe0511
#
_cell.length_a   1.000
_cell.length_b   1.000
_cell.length_c   1.000
_cell.angle_alpha   90.00
_cell.angle_beta   90.00
_cell.angle_gamma   90.00
#
_symmetry.space_group_name_H-M   'P 1'
#
loop_
_entity.id
_entity.type
_entity.pdbx_description
1 polymer ?
#
loop_
_entity_poly.entity_id
_entity_poly.type
_entity_poly.pdbx_seq_one_letter_code
_entity_poly.pdbx_strand_id
1 'polypeptide(L)'
;MCIRDRSTYEMVSEGNKHAVQINCNPILEWSSGELFLYTYARNLPINRAYRFGLHRVGCILCPMSSSWTDFIQNRVYPEEVAPYIRIIRDSINTSFKSEDEWKDYMEAGGWKKRAGGKILTFGENRVTNITDGGKETFVIRNATQSWKKWMITLGSFVEIRKGVYALQHGSISVEMEVREEKDKTIISLPVLTKSKENIRFMYLFRNVLYKTAYCQNCKECMAECPNGSLVITNDDIVINNCLHCGRCLDRQKGCIVARSVITGGGNNMDIKNIDRYKTFGFRQEWLELYLEDPAAFWENDRLGVDMFYAFDKWAREILLIDEKKAPSSFVDKMIELGGDSPILWGYFYVNMAYNSPIVNWFIRHVSFGMTYSNDSLMLMLGDELKERTRKNALTSLKDTLRNSPIGWLLGQGEFEMKGKQILSITKNGWTEPDPIVILYSLYMFAERMEGMYSFTLSDLLEDNEERAGLSPRAIFGIERETLKPILQGLANNYSSFIQVDFNKGIMENIDLPAGKNGKKAIDVLSLI
;
A
#
# COMPACT_ATOMS: atom_id res chain seq x y z
N MET A 1 14.71 -5.98 -11.54
CA MET A 1 15.69 -4.93 -11.17
C MET A 1 16.23 -4.29 -12.46
N CYS A 2 15.40 -3.43 -13.09
CA CYS A 2 15.74 -2.80 -14.39
C CYS A 2 16.03 -1.30 -14.30
N ILE A 3 15.91 -0.69 -13.13
CA ILE A 3 16.23 0.72 -12.90
C ILE A 3 17.44 0.75 -11.99
N ARG A 4 18.60 1.02 -12.55
CA ARG A 4 19.77 1.40 -11.77
C ARG A 4 19.61 2.90 -11.47
N ASP A 5 19.33 3.20 -10.22
CA ASP A 5 19.40 4.56 -9.72
C ASP A 5 20.86 5.01 -9.77
N ARG A 6 21.17 5.96 -10.65
CA ARG A 6 22.54 6.49 -10.81
C ARG A 6 22.94 7.40 -9.67
N SER A 7 21.97 7.94 -8.91
CA SER A 7 22.25 8.84 -7.79
C SER A 7 23.01 8.19 -6.64
N THR A 8 23.04 6.85 -6.58
CA THR A 8 23.77 6.09 -5.55
C THR A 8 25.17 5.65 -5.97
N TYR A 9 25.59 5.95 -7.20
CA TYR A 9 26.91 5.57 -7.70
C TYR A 9 27.88 6.74 -7.63
N GLU A 10 29.09 6.46 -7.18
CA GLU A 10 30.22 7.37 -7.27
C GLU A 10 31.01 7.12 -8.56
N MET A 11 31.70 8.15 -9.06
CA MET A 11 32.59 8.00 -10.24
C MET A 11 33.66 6.94 -9.99
N VAL A 12 34.16 6.85 -8.76
CA VAL A 12 35.11 5.85 -8.32
C VAL A 12 34.64 5.33 -6.96
N SER A 13 34.48 4.02 -6.83
CA SER A 13 34.07 3.40 -5.58
C SER A 13 34.73 2.04 -5.36
N GLU A 14 34.83 1.61 -4.13
CA GLU A 14 35.28 0.25 -3.80
C GLU A 14 34.22 -0.78 -4.19
N GLY A 15 34.66 -1.93 -4.65
CA GLY A 15 33.76 -3.01 -5.07
C GLY A 15 33.17 -3.77 -3.88
N ASN A 16 31.86 -3.94 -3.88
CA ASN A 16 31.14 -4.66 -2.82
C ASN A 16 31.38 -6.19 -2.82
N LYS A 17 31.96 -6.75 -3.88
CA LYS A 17 32.12 -8.20 -4.04
C LYS A 17 33.54 -8.69 -3.75
N HIS A 18 34.52 -7.86 -3.96
CA HIS A 18 35.95 -8.20 -3.76
C HIS A 18 36.66 -7.01 -3.15
N ALA A 19 37.40 -7.22 -2.09
CA ALA A 19 38.08 -6.18 -1.31
C ALA A 19 39.16 -5.37 -2.07
N VAL A 20 39.60 -5.85 -3.24
CA VAL A 20 40.59 -5.18 -4.09
C VAL A 20 40.00 -4.62 -5.40
N GLN A 21 38.68 -4.69 -5.55
CA GLN A 21 38.02 -4.21 -6.76
C GLN A 21 37.74 -2.70 -6.66
N ILE A 22 38.20 -1.95 -7.63
CA ILE A 22 37.84 -0.54 -7.80
C ILE A 22 36.88 -0.44 -8.99
N ASN A 23 35.70 0.14 -8.76
CA ASN A 23 34.73 0.45 -9.82
C ASN A 23 34.97 1.87 -10.31
N CYS A 24 35.07 2.03 -11.64
CA CYS A 24 35.18 3.32 -12.30
C CYS A 24 33.96 3.53 -13.22
N ASN A 25 33.24 4.64 -13.05
CA ASN A 25 32.08 5.02 -13.82
C ASN A 25 32.29 6.35 -14.57
N PRO A 26 33.20 6.41 -15.56
CA PRO A 26 33.67 7.67 -16.19
C PRO A 26 32.59 8.43 -16.97
N ILE A 27 31.48 7.78 -17.30
CA ILE A 27 30.34 8.37 -18.02
C ILE A 27 29.08 8.47 -17.14
N LEU A 28 29.25 8.46 -15.82
CA LEU A 28 28.12 8.45 -14.87
C LEU A 28 27.20 9.67 -15.04
N GLU A 29 27.81 10.83 -15.26
CA GLU A 29 27.11 12.11 -15.39
C GLU A 29 26.68 12.44 -16.82
N TRP A 30 27.04 11.59 -17.79
CA TRP A 30 26.65 11.82 -19.18
C TRP A 30 25.15 11.63 -19.37
N SER A 31 24.54 12.57 -20.05
CA SER A 31 23.18 12.41 -20.58
C SER A 31 23.16 11.37 -21.71
N SER A 32 21.96 10.83 -21.98
CA SER A 32 21.79 9.91 -23.12
C SER A 32 22.16 10.58 -24.44
N GLY A 33 21.93 11.89 -24.60
CA GLY A 33 22.30 12.65 -25.80
C GLY A 33 23.81 12.69 -25.98
N GLU A 34 24.57 13.02 -24.95
CA GLU A 34 26.05 13.05 -25.00
C GLU A 34 26.62 11.67 -25.33
N LEU A 35 26.06 10.62 -24.73
CA LEU A 35 26.47 9.24 -25.00
C LEU A 35 26.29 8.89 -26.49
N PHE A 36 25.12 9.21 -27.07
CA PHE A 36 24.88 8.94 -28.49
C PHE A 36 25.72 9.81 -29.41
N LEU A 37 25.90 11.08 -29.10
CA LEU A 37 26.79 11.99 -29.87
C LEU A 37 28.22 11.45 -29.87
N TYR A 38 28.76 11.06 -28.74
CA TYR A 38 30.08 10.45 -28.64
C TYR A 38 30.19 9.16 -29.44
N THR A 39 29.17 8.28 -29.29
CA THR A 39 29.11 6.99 -29.99
C THR A 39 29.15 7.19 -31.52
N TYR A 40 28.37 8.13 -32.05
CA TYR A 40 28.36 8.45 -33.48
C TYR A 40 29.64 9.15 -33.94
N ALA A 41 30.14 10.12 -33.17
CA ALA A 41 31.36 10.84 -33.50
C ALA A 41 32.60 9.93 -33.58
N ARG A 42 32.59 8.82 -32.81
CA ARG A 42 33.65 7.82 -32.77
C ARG A 42 33.40 6.60 -33.65
N ASN A 43 32.29 6.58 -34.42
CA ASN A 43 31.86 5.41 -35.21
C ASN A 43 31.83 4.10 -34.41
N LEU A 44 31.40 4.17 -33.13
CA LEU A 44 31.29 2.98 -32.30
C LEU A 44 30.06 2.15 -32.70
N PRO A 45 30.12 0.82 -32.57
CA PRO A 45 28.97 -0.03 -32.87
C PRO A 45 27.82 0.27 -31.92
N ILE A 46 26.65 0.46 -32.52
CA ILE A 46 25.39 0.70 -31.77
C ILE A 46 24.41 -0.44 -32.01
N ASN A 47 23.68 -0.85 -31.00
CA ASN A 47 22.65 -1.87 -31.13
C ASN A 47 21.57 -1.38 -32.12
N ARG A 48 21.21 -2.24 -33.09
CA ARG A 48 20.22 -1.92 -34.14
C ARG A 48 18.84 -1.53 -33.55
N ALA A 49 18.49 -2.03 -32.38
CA ALA A 49 17.22 -1.73 -31.72
C ALA A 49 17.00 -0.23 -31.44
N TYR A 50 18.08 0.52 -31.18
CA TYR A 50 18.01 2.00 -31.07
C TYR A 50 17.61 2.68 -32.40
N ARG A 51 18.00 2.10 -33.55
CA ARG A 51 17.60 2.62 -34.86
C ARG A 51 16.13 2.41 -35.18
N PHE A 52 15.48 1.47 -34.51
CA PHE A 52 14.04 1.23 -34.58
C PHE A 52 13.22 2.08 -33.62
N GLY A 53 13.87 2.94 -32.83
CA GLY A 53 13.21 3.87 -31.90
C GLY A 53 13.08 3.35 -30.48
N LEU A 54 13.83 2.31 -30.09
CA LEU A 54 13.90 1.92 -28.69
C LEU A 54 14.77 2.89 -27.91
N HIS A 55 14.27 3.39 -26.79
CA HIS A 55 15.03 4.26 -25.88
C HIS A 55 16.05 3.49 -25.06
N ARG A 56 15.77 2.23 -24.81
CA ARG A 56 16.61 1.32 -24.01
C ARG A 56 16.54 -0.07 -24.62
N VAL A 57 17.68 -0.74 -24.67
CA VAL A 57 17.77 -2.15 -25.07
C VAL A 57 17.87 -2.99 -23.80
N GLY A 58 16.95 -3.90 -23.62
CA GLY A 58 16.86 -4.81 -22.47
C GLY A 58 16.17 -6.10 -22.83
N CYS A 59 15.31 -6.61 -21.98
CA CYS A 59 14.54 -7.82 -22.24
C CYS A 59 13.60 -7.62 -23.43
N ILE A 60 13.50 -8.63 -24.29
CA ILE A 60 12.62 -8.60 -25.48
C ILE A 60 11.14 -8.46 -25.12
N LEU A 61 10.75 -8.92 -23.95
CA LEU A 61 9.46 -8.71 -23.36
C LEU A 61 9.65 -8.38 -21.89
N CYS A 62 9.25 -7.19 -21.47
CA CYS A 62 9.46 -6.72 -20.11
C CYS A 62 8.17 -6.12 -19.55
N PRO A 63 7.67 -6.59 -18.39
CA PRO A 63 6.47 -6.02 -17.78
C PRO A 63 6.65 -4.54 -17.37
N MET A 64 7.89 -4.07 -17.29
CA MET A 64 8.24 -2.67 -16.98
C MET A 64 8.52 -1.83 -18.24
N SER A 65 8.31 -2.37 -19.45
CA SER A 65 8.46 -1.63 -20.69
C SER A 65 7.31 -0.65 -20.93
N SER A 66 7.59 0.43 -21.66
CA SER A 66 6.53 1.34 -22.13
C SER A 66 5.72 0.70 -23.26
N SER A 67 4.50 1.20 -23.48
CA SER A 67 3.67 0.80 -24.62
C SER A 67 4.37 1.02 -25.96
N TRP A 68 5.19 2.08 -26.08
CA TRP A 68 6.04 2.32 -27.26
C TRP A 68 7.06 1.21 -27.47
N THR A 69 7.73 0.77 -26.41
CA THR A 69 8.68 -0.35 -26.50
C THR A 69 8.00 -1.63 -26.95
N ASP A 70 6.82 -1.94 -26.41
CA ASP A 70 6.04 -3.12 -26.80
C ASP A 70 5.61 -3.04 -28.27
N PHE A 71 5.13 -1.88 -28.71
CA PHE A 71 4.75 -1.65 -30.11
C PHE A 71 5.92 -1.92 -31.04
N ILE A 72 7.10 -1.35 -30.76
CA ILE A 72 8.30 -1.58 -31.57
C ILE A 72 8.74 -3.04 -31.53
N GLN A 73 8.76 -3.67 -30.36
CA GLN A 73 9.17 -5.07 -30.22
C GLN A 73 8.24 -6.03 -30.97
N ASN A 74 6.94 -5.86 -30.85
CA ASN A 74 5.96 -6.69 -31.57
C ASN A 74 6.02 -6.48 -33.10
N ARG A 75 6.40 -5.29 -33.57
CA ARG A 75 6.48 -4.99 -34.99
C ARG A 75 7.81 -5.42 -35.62
N VAL A 76 8.90 -5.29 -34.90
CA VAL A 76 10.26 -5.52 -35.43
C VAL A 76 10.74 -6.94 -35.14
N TYR A 77 10.28 -7.54 -34.02
CA TYR A 77 10.74 -8.84 -33.53
C TYR A 77 9.55 -9.79 -33.22
N PRO A 78 8.57 -9.94 -34.15
CA PRO A 78 7.35 -10.69 -33.87
C PRO A 78 7.62 -12.19 -33.58
N GLU A 79 8.59 -12.80 -34.25
CA GLU A 79 8.94 -14.20 -34.08
C GLU A 79 9.60 -14.47 -32.71
N GLU A 80 10.45 -13.55 -32.28
CA GLU A 80 11.13 -13.64 -30.98
C GLU A 80 10.19 -13.35 -29.81
N VAL A 81 9.17 -12.52 -30.00
CA VAL A 81 8.17 -12.18 -28.97
C VAL A 81 7.10 -13.25 -28.84
N ALA A 82 6.70 -13.89 -29.94
CA ALA A 82 5.60 -14.85 -29.97
C ALA A 82 5.67 -15.98 -28.92
N PRO A 83 6.83 -16.62 -28.63
CA PRO A 83 6.92 -17.64 -27.60
C PRO A 83 6.53 -17.13 -26.20
N TYR A 84 6.94 -15.92 -25.88
CA TYR A 84 6.64 -15.31 -24.58
C TYR A 84 5.16 -14.91 -24.47
N ILE A 85 4.54 -14.43 -25.57
CA ILE A 85 3.10 -14.14 -25.61
C ILE A 85 2.29 -15.42 -25.37
N ARG A 86 2.71 -16.57 -25.91
CA ARG A 86 2.06 -17.87 -25.63
C ARG A 86 2.16 -18.23 -24.14
N ILE A 87 3.34 -18.10 -23.54
CA ILE A 87 3.52 -18.37 -22.11
C ILE A 87 2.64 -17.45 -21.26
N ILE A 88 2.53 -16.17 -21.63
CA ILE A 88 1.64 -15.23 -20.95
C ILE A 88 0.19 -15.72 -21.05
N ARG A 89 -0.28 -16.07 -22.25
CA ARG A 89 -1.63 -16.56 -22.49
C ARG A 89 -1.94 -17.82 -21.67
N ASP A 90 -1.03 -18.78 -21.69
CA ASP A 90 -1.18 -20.05 -20.95
C ASP A 90 -1.12 -19.85 -19.42
N SER A 91 -0.48 -18.76 -18.95
CA SER A 91 -0.36 -18.46 -17.52
C SER A 91 -1.51 -17.65 -16.95
N ILE A 92 -2.43 -17.15 -17.79
CA ILE A 92 -3.56 -16.34 -17.37
C ILE A 92 -4.78 -17.23 -17.14
N ASN A 93 -5.34 -17.17 -15.92
CA ASN A 93 -6.56 -17.93 -15.57
C ASN A 93 -7.86 -17.25 -16.07
N THR A 94 -7.78 -16.25 -16.92
CA THR A 94 -8.91 -15.57 -17.50
C THR A 94 -9.25 -16.19 -18.86
N SER A 95 -10.46 -16.69 -19.01
CA SER A 95 -10.96 -17.14 -20.33
C SER A 95 -11.41 -15.92 -21.13
N PHE A 96 -10.78 -15.70 -22.27
CA PHE A 96 -11.21 -14.69 -23.25
C PHE A 96 -12.25 -15.29 -24.17
N LYS A 97 -13.32 -14.52 -24.44
CA LYS A 97 -14.43 -14.97 -25.30
C LYS A 97 -14.08 -14.87 -26.79
N SER A 98 -13.13 -14.01 -27.13
CA SER A 98 -12.68 -13.78 -28.50
C SER A 98 -11.20 -13.43 -28.56
N GLU A 99 -10.60 -13.54 -29.76
CA GLU A 99 -9.23 -13.12 -30.02
C GLU A 99 -9.06 -11.59 -29.91
N ASP A 100 -10.12 -10.82 -30.15
CA ASP A 100 -10.09 -9.37 -30.02
C ASP A 100 -10.05 -8.95 -28.55
N GLU A 101 -10.81 -9.60 -27.67
CA GLU A 101 -10.74 -9.39 -26.22
C GLU A 101 -9.33 -9.70 -25.66
N TRP A 102 -8.67 -10.73 -26.20
CA TRP A 102 -7.27 -11.01 -25.88
C TRP A 102 -6.32 -9.91 -26.35
N LYS A 103 -6.49 -9.40 -27.57
CA LYS A 103 -5.68 -8.29 -28.09
C LYS A 103 -5.86 -7.04 -27.25
N ASP A 104 -7.10 -6.66 -26.96
CA ASP A 104 -7.43 -5.51 -26.10
C ASP A 104 -6.77 -5.64 -24.72
N TYR A 105 -6.81 -6.84 -24.11
CA TYR A 105 -6.13 -7.12 -22.85
C TYR A 105 -4.62 -6.93 -22.95
N MET A 106 -4.00 -7.39 -24.03
CA MET A 106 -2.55 -7.25 -24.24
C MET A 106 -2.16 -5.80 -24.50
N GLU A 107 -2.92 -5.07 -25.34
CA GLU A 107 -2.69 -3.66 -25.68
C GLU A 107 -2.90 -2.75 -24.46
N ALA A 108 -3.90 -3.02 -23.64
CA ALA A 108 -4.10 -2.34 -22.37
C ALA A 108 -3.03 -2.66 -21.31
N GLY A 109 -2.08 -3.55 -21.63
CA GLY A 109 -1.01 -3.95 -20.72
C GLY A 109 -1.50 -4.77 -19.53
N GLY A 110 -2.62 -5.48 -19.66
CA GLY A 110 -3.21 -6.30 -18.61
C GLY A 110 -2.23 -7.30 -18.00
N TRP A 111 -1.40 -7.95 -18.82
CA TRP A 111 -0.37 -8.87 -18.36
C TRP A 111 0.74 -8.21 -17.53
N LYS A 112 1.04 -6.92 -17.78
CA LYS A 112 2.08 -6.15 -17.06
C LYS A 112 1.67 -5.81 -15.64
N LYS A 113 0.39 -5.61 -15.42
CA LYS A 113 -0.16 -5.32 -14.10
C LYS A 113 0.13 -6.44 -13.10
N ARG A 114 0.37 -7.67 -13.58
CA ARG A 114 0.81 -8.81 -12.74
C ARG A 114 2.24 -8.63 -12.20
N ALA A 115 3.08 -7.86 -12.89
CA ALA A 115 4.41 -7.55 -12.41
C ALA A 115 4.33 -6.60 -11.20
N GLY A 116 4.65 -7.10 -10.03
CA GLY A 116 4.50 -6.38 -8.77
C GLY A 116 3.17 -6.60 -8.05
N GLY A 117 2.37 -7.57 -8.52
CA GLY A 117 1.15 -8.02 -7.84
C GLY A 117 -0.06 -7.11 -7.92
N LYS A 118 -0.03 -6.12 -8.77
CA LYS A 118 -1.05 -5.06 -8.86
C LYS A 118 -2.45 -5.51 -9.33
N ILE A 119 -2.61 -6.73 -9.84
CA ILE A 119 -3.92 -7.25 -10.32
C ILE A 119 -4.49 -8.36 -9.45
N LEU A 120 -3.83 -8.72 -8.39
CA LEU A 120 -4.39 -9.74 -7.52
C LEU A 120 -5.41 -9.10 -6.56
N THR A 121 -6.38 -8.37 -7.13
CA THR A 121 -7.59 -7.97 -6.40
C THR A 121 -8.46 -9.19 -6.27
N PHE A 122 -8.43 -9.82 -5.12
CA PHE A 122 -9.29 -10.97 -4.83
C PHE A 122 -10.68 -10.56 -4.32
N GLY A 123 -11.01 -9.27 -4.37
CA GLY A 123 -12.34 -8.72 -4.01
C GLY A 123 -12.73 -8.88 -2.54
N GLU A 124 -12.11 -9.82 -1.83
CA GLU A 124 -12.41 -10.13 -0.42
C GLU A 124 -11.15 -10.55 0.32
N ASN A 125 -11.03 -10.14 1.57
CA ASN A 125 -10.01 -10.67 2.47
C ASN A 125 -10.33 -12.13 2.81
N ARG A 126 -9.65 -13.05 2.13
CA ARG A 126 -9.87 -14.49 2.29
C ARG A 126 -9.28 -15.09 3.56
N VAL A 127 -8.37 -14.39 4.21
CA VAL A 127 -7.72 -14.84 5.44
C VAL A 127 -7.94 -13.83 6.54
N THR A 128 -8.74 -14.17 7.53
CA THR A 128 -8.97 -13.33 8.72
C THR A 128 -8.48 -14.06 9.96
N ASN A 129 -8.06 -13.33 11.00
CA ASN A 129 -7.69 -13.91 12.28
C ASN A 129 -8.33 -13.18 13.44
N ILE A 130 -8.63 -13.94 14.49
CA ILE A 130 -9.16 -13.47 15.77
C ILE A 130 -8.34 -14.12 16.87
N THR A 131 -7.94 -13.34 17.87
CA THR A 131 -7.30 -13.86 19.08
C THR A 131 -8.29 -13.74 20.23
N ASP A 132 -8.69 -14.87 20.77
CA ASP A 132 -9.63 -14.94 21.90
C ASP A 132 -9.31 -16.15 22.80
N GLY A 133 -9.52 -15.99 24.12
CA GLY A 133 -9.38 -17.09 25.09
C GLY A 133 -8.03 -17.82 25.06
N GLY A 134 -6.92 -17.15 24.71
CA GLY A 134 -5.59 -17.77 24.61
C GLY A 134 -5.38 -18.60 23.34
N LYS A 135 -6.31 -18.55 22.38
CA LYS A 135 -6.18 -19.15 21.04
C LYS A 135 -6.15 -18.08 19.96
N GLU A 136 -5.37 -18.32 18.92
CA GLU A 136 -5.39 -17.56 17.67
C GLU A 136 -6.13 -18.41 16.63
N THR A 137 -7.24 -17.90 16.12
CA THR A 137 -8.12 -18.58 15.15
C THR A 137 -8.07 -17.87 13.82
N PHE A 138 -7.75 -18.61 12.78
CA PHE A 138 -7.70 -18.15 11.40
C PHE A 138 -8.87 -18.72 10.61
N VAL A 139 -9.52 -17.90 9.80
CA VAL A 139 -10.58 -18.32 8.88
C VAL A 139 -10.10 -18.08 7.46
N ILE A 140 -10.02 -19.14 6.68
CA ILE A 140 -9.67 -19.10 5.25
C ILE A 140 -10.96 -19.30 4.45
N ARG A 141 -11.33 -18.34 3.60
CA ARG A 141 -12.51 -18.42 2.73
C ARG A 141 -12.08 -18.62 1.28
N ASN A 142 -12.92 -19.33 0.51
CA ASN A 142 -12.72 -19.52 -0.93
C ASN A 142 -11.29 -19.96 -1.29
N ALA A 143 -10.74 -20.92 -0.54
CA ALA A 143 -9.37 -21.39 -0.72
C ALA A 143 -9.14 -21.94 -2.14
N THR A 144 -8.06 -21.50 -2.78
CA THR A 144 -7.69 -22.00 -4.13
C THR A 144 -6.94 -23.34 -4.07
N GLN A 145 -6.37 -23.67 -2.90
CA GLN A 145 -5.61 -24.90 -2.68
C GLN A 145 -5.97 -25.51 -1.32
N SER A 146 -5.72 -26.83 -1.17
CA SER A 146 -5.83 -27.47 0.14
C SER A 146 -4.74 -26.96 1.09
N TRP A 147 -5.13 -26.59 2.32
CA TRP A 147 -4.19 -26.19 3.37
C TRP A 147 -3.16 -27.28 3.68
N LYS A 148 -3.54 -28.55 3.58
CA LYS A 148 -2.65 -29.69 3.84
C LYS A 148 -1.46 -29.71 2.91
N LYS A 149 -1.65 -29.35 1.62
CA LYS A 149 -0.55 -29.30 0.64
C LYS A 149 0.51 -28.27 1.05
N TRP A 150 0.12 -27.07 1.41
CA TRP A 150 1.06 -26.03 1.81
C TRP A 150 1.63 -26.22 3.22
N MET A 151 0.87 -26.84 4.14
CA MET A 151 1.35 -27.11 5.50
C MET A 151 2.56 -28.02 5.53
N ILE A 152 2.69 -28.93 4.58
CA ILE A 152 3.88 -29.79 4.41
C ILE A 152 5.17 -28.95 4.22
N THR A 153 5.09 -27.75 3.63
CA THR A 153 6.26 -26.90 3.47
C THR A 153 6.71 -26.24 4.78
N LEU A 154 5.83 -26.11 5.73
CA LEU A 154 6.13 -25.57 7.05
C LEU A 154 6.73 -26.63 7.96
N GLY A 155 6.14 -27.80 8.02
CA GLY A 155 6.59 -28.86 8.90
C GLY A 155 5.85 -30.18 8.70
N SER A 156 6.24 -31.19 9.45
CA SER A 156 5.49 -32.44 9.52
C SER A 156 4.26 -32.26 10.39
N PHE A 157 3.12 -32.80 9.96
CA PHE A 157 1.90 -32.81 10.77
C PHE A 157 1.17 -34.15 10.69
N VAL A 158 0.52 -34.50 11.78
CA VAL A 158 -0.20 -35.75 11.93
C VAL A 158 -1.53 -35.50 12.61
N GLU A 159 -2.58 -36.11 12.15
CA GLU A 159 -3.88 -36.06 12.82
C GLU A 159 -3.86 -36.97 14.06
N ILE A 160 -3.96 -36.38 15.26
CA ILE A 160 -3.97 -37.10 16.54
C ILE A 160 -5.37 -37.49 17.00
N ARG A 161 -6.37 -36.75 16.57
CA ARG A 161 -7.81 -37.05 16.71
C ARG A 161 -8.57 -36.24 15.64
N LYS A 162 -9.80 -36.61 15.35
CA LYS A 162 -10.61 -36.01 14.29
C LYS A 162 -10.59 -34.46 14.38
N GLY A 163 -10.01 -33.85 13.35
CA GLY A 163 -9.89 -32.38 13.24
C GLY A 163 -8.81 -31.75 14.12
N VAL A 164 -7.96 -32.54 14.80
CA VAL A 164 -6.86 -32.02 15.61
C VAL A 164 -5.55 -32.61 15.12
N TYR A 165 -4.62 -31.74 14.82
CA TYR A 165 -3.33 -32.07 14.21
C TYR A 165 -2.17 -31.63 15.12
N ALA A 166 -1.18 -32.49 15.31
CA ALA A 166 0.10 -32.08 15.87
C ALA A 166 1.00 -31.60 14.72
N LEU A 167 1.45 -30.37 14.77
CA LEU A 167 2.35 -29.75 13.81
C LEU A 167 3.72 -29.58 14.44
N GLN A 168 4.76 -30.09 13.79
CA GLN A 168 6.14 -30.00 14.20
C GLN A 168 6.97 -29.17 13.20
N HIS A 169 7.60 -28.09 13.68
CA HIS A 169 8.53 -27.24 12.93
C HIS A 169 9.82 -27.00 13.75
N GLY A 170 10.89 -27.71 13.41
CA GLY A 170 12.12 -27.68 14.20
C GLY A 170 11.87 -28.07 15.67
N SER A 171 12.19 -27.20 16.60
CA SER A 171 11.95 -27.38 18.04
C SER A 171 10.50 -27.07 18.48
N ILE A 172 9.70 -26.44 17.60
CA ILE A 172 8.33 -26.04 17.92
C ILE A 172 7.37 -27.17 17.63
N SER A 173 6.59 -27.57 18.64
CA SER A 173 5.47 -28.50 18.52
C SER A 173 4.20 -27.81 18.97
N VAL A 174 3.17 -27.81 18.13
CA VAL A 174 1.90 -27.14 18.41
C VAL A 174 0.72 -27.99 17.96
N GLU A 175 -0.31 -28.08 18.80
CA GLU A 175 -1.60 -28.65 18.40
C GLU A 175 -2.44 -27.59 17.69
N MET A 176 -2.99 -27.94 16.53
CA MET A 176 -3.92 -27.10 15.79
C MET A 176 -5.26 -27.82 15.60
N GLU A 177 -6.34 -27.12 15.87
CA GLU A 177 -7.70 -27.57 15.60
C GLU A 177 -8.12 -27.08 14.22
N VAL A 178 -8.59 -27.98 13.36
CA VAL A 178 -9.03 -27.66 11.99
C VAL A 178 -10.47 -28.07 11.80
N ARG A 179 -11.29 -27.15 11.31
CA ARG A 179 -12.68 -27.41 10.89
C ARG A 179 -12.83 -27.00 9.44
N GLU A 180 -13.20 -27.93 8.61
CA GLU A 180 -13.47 -27.71 7.18
C GLU A 180 -14.97 -27.61 6.97
N GLU A 181 -15.44 -26.47 6.44
CA GLU A 181 -16.80 -26.22 6.01
C GLU A 181 -16.81 -26.04 4.47
N LYS A 182 -17.98 -25.97 3.86
CA LYS A 182 -18.13 -25.98 2.40
C LYS A 182 -17.29 -24.91 1.68
N ASP A 183 -17.18 -23.72 2.24
CA ASP A 183 -16.58 -22.51 1.65
C ASP A 183 -15.48 -21.90 2.52
N LYS A 184 -15.24 -22.45 3.70
CA LYS A 184 -14.21 -21.95 4.62
C LYS A 184 -13.51 -23.07 5.39
N THR A 185 -12.25 -22.81 5.72
CA THR A 185 -11.43 -23.62 6.63
C THR A 185 -11.09 -22.78 7.85
N ILE A 186 -11.35 -23.27 9.03
CA ILE A 186 -11.06 -22.62 10.30
C ILE A 186 -9.91 -23.39 10.97
N ILE A 187 -8.83 -22.68 11.29
CA ILE A 187 -7.64 -23.26 11.94
C ILE A 187 -7.36 -22.48 13.21
N SER A 188 -7.37 -23.17 14.36
CA SER A 188 -7.10 -22.56 15.67
C SER A 188 -5.87 -23.20 16.30
N LEU A 189 -5.01 -22.37 16.89
CA LEU A 189 -3.83 -22.81 17.63
C LEU A 189 -3.65 -21.95 18.90
N PRO A 190 -2.95 -22.46 19.94
CA PRO A 190 -2.69 -21.69 21.13
C PRO A 190 -1.81 -20.47 20.81
N VAL A 191 -2.02 -19.37 21.54
CA VAL A 191 -1.14 -18.20 21.45
C VAL A 191 0.25 -18.59 21.97
N LEU A 192 1.25 -18.48 21.11
CA LEU A 192 2.62 -18.82 21.44
C LEU A 192 3.33 -17.66 22.17
N THR A 193 4.25 -17.99 23.06
CA THR A 193 5.11 -17.00 23.75
C THR A 193 5.95 -16.21 22.75
N LYS A 194 6.25 -14.95 23.06
CA LYS A 194 7.04 -14.07 22.17
C LYS A 194 8.53 -14.43 22.21
N SER A 195 8.95 -15.50 21.51
CA SER A 195 10.34 -15.80 21.20
C SER A 195 10.63 -15.51 19.73
N LYS A 196 11.92 -15.32 19.36
CA LYS A 196 12.31 -15.13 17.94
C LYS A 196 11.86 -16.31 17.06
N GLU A 197 11.96 -17.52 17.59
CA GLU A 197 11.56 -18.75 16.89
C GLU A 197 10.06 -18.80 16.66
N ASN A 198 9.26 -18.53 17.69
CA ASN A 198 7.79 -18.51 17.60
C ASN A 198 7.28 -17.39 16.67
N ILE A 199 7.91 -16.21 16.70
CA ILE A 199 7.58 -15.11 15.79
C ILE A 199 7.84 -15.55 14.34
N ARG A 200 8.99 -16.18 14.05
CA ARG A 200 9.33 -16.71 12.73
C ARG A 200 8.38 -17.82 12.30
N PHE A 201 8.07 -18.75 13.21
CA PHE A 201 7.10 -19.82 12.94
C PHE A 201 5.74 -19.25 12.56
N MET A 202 5.19 -18.32 13.36
CA MET A 202 3.89 -17.70 13.08
C MET A 202 3.89 -16.90 11.77
N TYR A 203 5.01 -16.25 11.43
CA TYR A 203 5.18 -15.61 10.12
C TYR A 203 5.05 -16.62 8.98
N LEU A 204 5.77 -17.73 9.04
CA LEU A 204 5.72 -18.79 8.03
C LEU A 204 4.35 -19.49 7.99
N PHE A 205 3.77 -19.72 9.17
CA PHE A 205 2.43 -20.30 9.30
C PHE A 205 1.37 -19.43 8.59
N ARG A 206 1.34 -18.13 8.85
CA ARG A 206 0.45 -17.20 8.15
C ARG A 206 0.67 -17.21 6.64
N ASN A 207 1.92 -17.31 6.19
CA ASN A 207 2.22 -17.40 4.76
C ASN A 207 1.69 -18.69 4.13
N VAL A 208 1.66 -19.82 4.85
CA VAL A 208 0.96 -21.04 4.43
C VAL A 208 -0.53 -20.78 4.22
N LEU A 209 -1.19 -20.07 5.15
CA LEU A 209 -2.61 -19.75 5.04
C LEU A 209 -2.89 -18.84 3.84
N TYR A 210 -2.03 -17.83 3.59
CA TYR A 210 -2.14 -16.97 2.41
C TYR A 210 -1.93 -17.77 1.11
N LYS A 211 -0.98 -18.69 1.07
CA LYS A 211 -0.80 -19.59 -0.09
C LYS A 211 -2.02 -20.47 -0.32
N THR A 212 -2.59 -21.00 0.75
CA THR A 212 -3.84 -21.77 0.69
C THR A 212 -4.98 -20.97 0.06
N ALA A 213 -5.13 -19.71 0.49
CA ALA A 213 -6.23 -18.85 0.05
C ALA A 213 -6.06 -18.30 -1.37
N TYR A 214 -4.82 -17.98 -1.79
CA TYR A 214 -4.57 -17.13 -2.94
C TYR A 214 -3.63 -17.73 -4.00
N CYS A 215 -3.13 -18.94 -3.88
CA CYS A 215 -2.19 -19.53 -4.83
C CYS A 215 -2.77 -19.57 -6.24
N GLN A 216 -2.03 -19.01 -7.21
CA GLN A 216 -2.37 -18.96 -8.64
C GLN A 216 -1.47 -19.87 -9.48
N ASN A 217 -0.78 -20.80 -8.87
CA ASN A 217 0.15 -21.72 -9.55
C ASN A 217 1.21 -21.01 -10.42
N CYS A 218 1.68 -19.82 -10.02
CA CYS A 218 2.65 -19.01 -10.77
C CYS A 218 4.06 -19.63 -10.82
N LYS A 219 4.30 -20.72 -10.10
CA LYS A 219 5.55 -21.52 -10.06
C LYS A 219 6.80 -20.81 -9.49
N GLU A 220 6.70 -19.56 -9.03
CA GLU A 220 7.84 -18.82 -8.47
C GLU A 220 8.50 -19.55 -7.29
N CYS A 221 7.68 -20.12 -6.42
CA CYS A 221 8.18 -20.87 -5.27
C CYS A 221 8.92 -22.17 -5.65
N MET A 222 8.73 -22.71 -6.87
CA MET A 222 9.55 -23.82 -7.39
C MET A 222 10.97 -23.35 -7.67
N ALA A 223 11.13 -22.17 -8.28
CA ALA A 223 12.45 -21.59 -8.60
C ALA A 223 13.25 -21.28 -7.32
N GLU A 224 12.58 -20.91 -6.24
CA GLU A 224 13.20 -20.65 -4.95
C GLU A 224 13.47 -21.91 -4.10
N CYS A 225 12.97 -23.09 -4.52
CA CYS A 225 13.19 -24.34 -3.80
C CYS A 225 14.61 -24.89 -4.02
N PRO A 226 15.50 -24.90 -3.00
CA PRO A 226 16.91 -25.18 -3.21
C PRO A 226 17.22 -26.63 -3.60
N ASN A 227 16.34 -27.57 -3.28
CA ASN A 227 16.50 -29.00 -3.56
C ASN A 227 15.42 -29.57 -4.51
N GLY A 228 14.60 -28.70 -5.13
CA GLY A 228 13.56 -29.13 -6.06
C GLY A 228 12.41 -29.95 -5.44
N SER A 229 12.25 -29.90 -4.11
CA SER A 229 11.19 -30.64 -3.39
C SER A 229 9.78 -30.27 -3.80
N LEU A 230 9.58 -29.07 -4.34
CA LEU A 230 8.29 -28.51 -4.68
C LEU A 230 8.11 -28.52 -6.21
N VAL A 231 7.10 -29.23 -6.68
CA VAL A 231 6.70 -29.26 -8.09
C VAL A 231 5.24 -28.82 -8.21
N ILE A 232 4.99 -27.79 -9.00
CA ILE A 232 3.66 -27.29 -9.30
C ILE A 232 3.35 -27.56 -10.76
N THR A 233 2.35 -28.39 -11.00
CA THR A 233 1.73 -28.61 -12.31
C THR A 233 0.50 -27.72 -12.46
N ASN A 234 -0.19 -27.80 -13.60
CA ASN A 234 -1.43 -27.04 -13.78
C ASN A 234 -2.53 -27.55 -12.84
N ASP A 235 -2.50 -28.83 -12.48
CA ASP A 235 -3.57 -29.48 -11.73
C ASP A 235 -3.22 -29.80 -10.28
N ASP A 236 -1.92 -29.85 -9.93
CA ASP A 236 -1.51 -30.28 -8.60
C ASP A 236 -0.21 -29.64 -8.08
N ILE A 237 -0.06 -29.69 -6.76
CA ILE A 237 1.13 -29.29 -6.01
C ILE A 237 1.67 -30.54 -5.32
N VAL A 238 2.86 -30.95 -5.74
CA VAL A 238 3.55 -32.13 -5.20
C VAL A 238 4.77 -31.68 -4.42
N ILE A 239 4.89 -32.15 -3.18
CA ILE A 239 6.00 -31.81 -2.28
C ILE A 239 6.61 -33.10 -1.73
N ASN A 240 7.85 -33.36 -2.10
CA ASN A 240 8.58 -34.57 -1.69
C ASN A 240 9.92 -34.17 -1.06
N ASN A 241 10.28 -34.79 0.06
CA ASN A 241 11.56 -34.59 0.76
C ASN A 241 11.83 -33.10 1.08
N CYS A 242 10.82 -32.40 1.60
CA CYS A 242 10.93 -30.98 1.95
C CYS A 242 11.89 -30.76 3.13
N LEU A 243 12.82 -29.80 2.99
CA LEU A 243 13.76 -29.40 4.04
C LEU A 243 13.15 -28.40 5.06
N HIS A 244 11.89 -28.01 4.90
CA HIS A 244 11.20 -27.01 5.73
C HIS A 244 11.97 -25.70 5.90
N CYS A 245 12.79 -25.32 4.91
CA CYS A 245 13.64 -24.11 4.96
C CYS A 245 12.86 -22.80 4.86
N GLY A 246 11.58 -22.84 4.49
CA GLY A 246 10.67 -21.70 4.40
C GLY A 246 10.90 -20.78 3.20
N ARG A 247 11.86 -21.05 2.29
CA ARG A 247 12.12 -20.16 1.14
C ARG A 247 10.91 -20.01 0.22
N CYS A 248 10.18 -21.07 -0.06
CA CYS A 248 8.96 -21.04 -0.86
C CYS A 248 7.82 -20.24 -0.19
N LEU A 249 7.90 -20.02 1.12
CA LEU A 249 6.94 -19.26 1.91
C LEU A 249 7.38 -17.79 2.10
N ASP A 250 8.62 -17.44 1.74
CA ASP A 250 9.13 -16.08 1.88
C ASP A 250 8.37 -15.14 0.92
N ARG A 251 7.82 -14.06 1.48
CA ARG A 251 7.04 -13.07 0.73
C ARG A 251 7.88 -12.27 -0.25
N GLN A 252 9.16 -12.09 0.01
CA GLN A 252 10.01 -11.28 -0.85
C GLN A 252 10.48 -12.03 -2.10
N LYS A 253 10.62 -13.36 -2.01
CA LYS A 253 11.19 -14.19 -3.08
C LYS A 253 10.33 -15.38 -3.45
N GLY A 254 9.77 -16.07 -2.47
CA GLY A 254 9.13 -17.38 -2.68
C GLY A 254 7.65 -17.32 -3.02
N CYS A 255 6.94 -16.24 -2.80
CA CYS A 255 5.53 -16.13 -3.15
C CYS A 255 5.12 -14.71 -3.54
N ILE A 256 5.05 -14.46 -4.84
CA ILE A 256 4.62 -13.18 -5.41
C ILE A 256 3.18 -12.85 -4.98
N VAL A 257 2.29 -13.83 -4.96
CA VAL A 257 0.88 -13.65 -4.58
C VAL A 257 0.75 -13.22 -3.12
N ALA A 258 1.43 -13.92 -2.20
CA ALA A 258 1.42 -13.54 -0.79
C ALA A 258 2.02 -12.14 -0.58
N ARG A 259 3.06 -11.79 -1.33
CA ARG A 259 3.61 -10.43 -1.34
C ARG A 259 2.56 -9.41 -1.76
N SER A 260 1.83 -9.66 -2.85
CA SER A 260 0.83 -8.75 -3.38
C SER A 260 -0.36 -8.56 -2.47
N VAL A 261 -0.86 -9.65 -1.88
CA VAL A 261 -1.99 -9.61 -0.94
C VAL A 261 -1.59 -8.96 0.39
N ILE A 262 -0.36 -9.11 0.82
CA ILE A 262 0.12 -8.59 2.11
C ILE A 262 0.69 -7.18 1.98
N THR A 263 1.31 -6.81 0.85
CA THR A 263 1.66 -5.42 0.54
C THR A 263 0.44 -4.63 0.06
N GLY A 264 -0.59 -5.30 -0.48
CA GLY A 264 -1.92 -4.78 -0.73
C GLY A 264 -2.83 -4.80 0.49
N GLY A 265 -2.55 -5.65 1.46
CA GLY A 265 -3.19 -5.62 2.77
C GLY A 265 -2.73 -4.37 3.50
N GLY A 266 -3.33 -3.23 3.11
CA GLY A 266 -3.39 -2.09 3.97
C GLY A 266 -3.74 -2.65 5.34
N ASN A 267 -3.02 -2.25 6.38
CA ASN A 267 -3.50 -2.42 7.72
C ASN A 267 -4.98 -2.03 7.68
N ASN A 268 -5.89 -3.01 7.63
CA ASN A 268 -7.22 -2.78 8.13
C ASN A 268 -6.95 -2.30 9.53
N MET A 269 -6.98 -0.98 9.69
CA MET A 269 -6.84 -0.37 10.99
C MET A 269 -7.88 -1.08 11.81
N ASP A 270 -7.43 -1.72 12.87
CA ASP A 270 -8.28 -2.60 13.68
C ASP A 270 -9.56 -1.79 13.97
N ILE A 271 -10.68 -2.20 13.37
CA ILE A 271 -11.99 -1.55 13.54
C ILE A 271 -12.37 -1.56 15.03
N LYS A 272 -11.64 -2.35 15.83
CA LYS A 272 -11.65 -2.25 17.28
C LYS A 272 -11.34 -0.82 17.71
N ASN A 273 -12.19 -0.30 18.56
CA ASN A 273 -12.13 1.09 19.05
C ASN A 273 -12.39 2.17 17.98
N ILE A 274 -13.17 1.88 16.95
CA ILE A 274 -13.57 2.86 15.94
C ILE A 274 -14.36 4.05 16.54
N ASP A 275 -15.04 3.82 17.69
CA ASP A 275 -15.80 4.82 18.45
C ASP A 275 -15.05 5.38 19.66
N ARG A 276 -13.69 5.35 19.64
CA ARG A 276 -12.84 5.81 20.74
C ARG A 276 -13.00 7.29 21.10
N TYR A 277 -13.61 8.08 20.24
CA TYR A 277 -13.91 9.51 20.48
C TYR A 277 -15.29 9.72 21.13
N LYS A 278 -15.95 8.64 21.54
CA LYS A 278 -17.36 8.65 21.96
C LYS A 278 -18.25 9.18 20.83
N THR A 279 -18.87 10.35 21.00
CA THR A 279 -19.71 11.00 19.99
C THR A 279 -19.15 12.35 19.53
N PHE A 280 -17.92 12.69 19.93
CA PHE A 280 -17.34 14.00 19.70
C PHE A 280 -16.31 13.95 18.56
N GLY A 281 -16.51 14.78 17.56
CA GLY A 281 -15.54 15.02 16.49
C GLY A 281 -14.44 16.01 16.88
N PHE A 282 -13.42 16.11 16.04
CA PHE A 282 -12.41 17.16 16.17
C PHE A 282 -12.95 18.46 15.57
N ARG A 283 -12.97 19.53 16.36
CA ARG A 283 -13.60 20.81 16.02
C ARG A 283 -12.56 21.91 15.90
N GLN A 284 -12.81 22.85 14.99
CA GLN A 284 -11.97 24.04 14.85
C GLN A 284 -11.89 24.84 16.15
N GLU A 285 -13.01 25.09 16.82
CA GLU A 285 -13.05 25.79 18.11
C GLU A 285 -12.11 25.17 19.16
N TRP A 286 -11.97 23.85 19.19
CA TRP A 286 -11.08 23.17 20.13
C TRP A 286 -9.60 23.37 19.78
N LEU A 287 -9.30 23.39 18.49
CA LEU A 287 -7.96 23.69 18.00
C LEU A 287 -7.58 25.14 18.37
N GLU A 288 -8.46 26.09 18.11
CA GLU A 288 -8.23 27.52 18.42
C GLU A 288 -7.97 27.71 19.92
N LEU A 289 -8.81 27.12 20.79
CA LEU A 289 -8.61 27.12 22.24
C LEU A 289 -7.25 26.49 22.67
N TYR A 290 -6.81 25.45 21.98
CA TYR A 290 -5.51 24.83 22.25
C TYR A 290 -4.35 25.73 21.79
N LEU A 291 -4.44 26.34 20.61
CA LEU A 291 -3.40 27.18 20.04
C LEU A 291 -3.27 28.53 20.78
N GLU A 292 -4.28 28.96 21.53
CA GLU A 292 -4.19 30.14 22.40
C GLU A 292 -3.10 29.98 23.47
N ASP A 293 -3.05 28.82 24.14
CA ASP A 293 -2.05 28.46 25.14
C ASP A 293 -1.94 26.94 25.27
N PRO A 294 -1.06 26.31 24.47
CA PRO A 294 -0.90 24.85 24.48
C PRO A 294 -0.46 24.27 25.83
N ALA A 295 0.29 25.05 26.64
CA ALA A 295 0.78 24.59 27.93
C ALA A 295 -0.33 24.60 28.99
N ALA A 296 -1.11 25.66 29.07
CA ALA A 296 -2.18 25.82 30.03
C ALA A 296 -3.50 25.14 29.63
N PHE A 297 -3.62 24.67 28.39
CA PHE A 297 -4.88 24.09 27.87
C PHE A 297 -5.39 22.93 28.74
N TRP A 298 -4.51 22.09 29.24
CA TRP A 298 -4.87 20.88 30.01
C TRP A 298 -5.30 21.18 31.45
N GLU A 299 -5.02 22.37 31.95
CA GLU A 299 -5.38 22.83 33.29
C GLU A 299 -6.70 23.59 33.31
N ASN A 300 -7.29 23.86 32.16
CA ASN A 300 -8.52 24.65 32.02
C ASN A 300 -9.78 23.78 31.98
N ASP A 301 -10.85 24.24 32.63
CA ASP A 301 -12.19 23.61 32.59
C ASP A 301 -13.04 24.07 31.39
N ARG A 302 -12.39 24.52 30.30
CA ARG A 302 -13.10 25.05 29.12
C ARG A 302 -13.88 23.99 28.33
N LEU A 303 -13.48 22.71 28.43
CA LEU A 303 -14.16 21.58 27.82
C LEU A 303 -14.68 20.63 28.91
N GLY A 304 -15.85 20.03 28.69
CA GLY A 304 -16.34 18.98 29.55
C GLY A 304 -15.46 17.72 29.51
N VAL A 305 -15.49 16.90 30.55
CA VAL A 305 -14.63 15.71 30.72
C VAL A 305 -14.60 14.81 29.49
N ASP A 306 -15.76 14.54 28.89
CA ASP A 306 -15.85 13.68 27.70
C ASP A 306 -15.29 14.36 26.44
N MET A 307 -15.37 15.69 26.34
CA MET A 307 -14.79 16.48 25.27
C MET A 307 -13.26 16.51 25.39
N PHE A 308 -12.72 16.69 26.59
CA PHE A 308 -11.26 16.60 26.83
C PHE A 308 -10.73 15.21 26.49
N TYR A 309 -11.47 14.17 26.85
CA TYR A 309 -11.10 12.79 26.47
C TYR A 309 -11.03 12.64 24.95
N ALA A 310 -12.04 13.12 24.24
CA ALA A 310 -12.09 13.05 22.77
C ALA A 310 -10.97 13.91 22.13
N PHE A 311 -10.75 15.12 22.64
CA PHE A 311 -9.67 15.99 22.18
C PHE A 311 -8.29 15.33 22.35
N ASP A 312 -7.99 14.71 23.51
CA ASP A 312 -6.74 13.98 23.73
C ASP A 312 -6.51 12.90 22.66
N LYS A 313 -7.56 12.16 22.27
CA LYS A 313 -7.45 11.14 21.21
C LYS A 313 -7.18 11.76 19.85
N TRP A 314 -7.96 12.76 19.46
CA TRP A 314 -7.79 13.46 18.20
C TRP A 314 -6.43 14.17 18.11
N ALA A 315 -6.00 14.86 19.16
CA ALA A 315 -4.75 15.60 19.21
C ALA A 315 -3.52 14.69 19.00
N ARG A 316 -3.54 13.47 19.54
CA ARG A 316 -2.49 12.47 19.28
C ARG A 316 -2.50 11.97 17.85
N GLU A 317 -3.67 11.73 17.30
CA GLU A 317 -3.82 11.19 15.94
C GLU A 317 -3.42 12.18 14.85
N ILE A 318 -3.63 13.47 15.08
CA ILE A 318 -3.18 14.54 14.18
C ILE A 318 -1.75 14.98 14.42
N LEU A 319 -1.04 14.36 15.39
CA LEU A 319 0.31 14.69 15.81
C LEU A 319 0.44 16.11 16.36
N LEU A 320 -0.60 16.62 17.01
CA LEU A 320 -0.60 17.91 17.70
C LEU A 320 0.14 17.81 19.06
N ILE A 321 0.03 16.64 19.71
CA ILE A 321 0.68 16.32 20.98
C ILE A 321 1.30 14.92 20.95
N ASP A 322 2.29 14.70 21.83
CA ASP A 322 2.88 13.39 22.07
C ASP A 322 2.09 12.54 23.11
N GLU A 323 2.60 11.36 23.46
CA GLU A 323 2.01 10.48 24.48
C GLU A 323 1.95 11.11 25.89
N LYS A 324 2.81 12.08 26.18
CA LYS A 324 2.88 12.81 27.45
C LYS A 324 2.09 14.12 27.44
N LYS A 325 1.35 14.37 26.36
CA LYS A 325 0.63 15.63 26.11
C LYS A 325 1.54 16.83 25.87
N ALA A 326 2.82 16.62 25.62
CA ALA A 326 3.70 17.70 25.21
C ALA A 326 3.36 18.16 23.79
N PRO A 327 3.36 19.49 23.52
CA PRO A 327 3.11 20.02 22.20
C PRO A 327 4.09 19.47 21.16
N SER A 328 3.61 19.29 19.94
CA SER A 328 4.44 18.95 18.79
C SER A 328 5.54 20.00 18.60
N SER A 329 6.70 19.58 18.09
CA SER A 329 7.79 20.49 17.69
C SER A 329 7.37 21.49 16.57
N PHE A 330 6.23 21.26 15.97
CA PHE A 330 5.66 22.10 14.91
C PHE A 330 4.56 23.06 15.43
N VAL A 331 4.29 23.08 16.75
CA VAL A 331 3.18 23.85 17.32
C VAL A 331 3.31 25.36 17.09
N ASP A 332 4.51 25.92 17.18
CA ASP A 332 4.73 27.35 16.94
C ASP A 332 4.34 27.74 15.50
N LYS A 333 4.65 26.86 14.54
CA LYS A 333 4.26 27.06 13.14
C LYS A 333 2.75 26.91 12.95
N MET A 334 2.09 26.02 13.69
CA MET A 334 0.64 25.89 13.68
C MET A 334 -0.04 27.15 14.21
N ILE A 335 0.55 27.79 15.24
CA ILE A 335 0.08 29.08 15.78
C ILE A 335 0.23 30.19 14.72
N GLU A 336 1.37 30.27 14.02
CA GLU A 336 1.59 31.21 12.92
C GLU A 336 0.59 31.05 11.77
N LEU A 337 0.27 29.79 11.40
CA LEU A 337 -0.67 29.48 10.33
C LEU A 337 -2.12 29.86 10.69
N GLY A 338 -2.47 29.80 11.97
CA GLY A 338 -3.83 30.06 12.45
C GLY A 338 -4.79 28.89 12.31
N GLY A 339 -5.85 28.89 13.11
CA GLY A 339 -6.83 27.82 13.22
C GLY A 339 -7.73 27.58 12.00
N ASP A 340 -7.70 28.45 11.00
CA ASP A 340 -8.46 28.36 9.75
C ASP A 340 -7.61 27.97 8.52
N SER A 341 -6.30 27.78 8.72
CA SER A 341 -5.35 27.49 7.63
C SER A 341 -5.66 26.20 6.86
N PRO A 342 -5.80 26.26 5.52
CA PRO A 342 -5.97 25.07 4.68
C PRO A 342 -4.81 24.09 4.80
N ILE A 343 -3.59 24.62 4.97
CA ILE A 343 -2.37 23.81 5.13
C ILE A 343 -2.47 22.99 6.41
N LEU A 344 -2.86 23.62 7.50
CA LEU A 344 -2.97 22.97 8.80
C LEU A 344 -4.05 21.86 8.79
N TRP A 345 -5.22 22.13 8.24
CA TRP A 345 -6.29 21.15 8.15
C TRP A 345 -6.00 20.03 7.16
N GLY A 346 -5.30 20.34 6.07
CA GLY A 346 -4.80 19.31 5.13
C GLY A 346 -3.80 18.38 5.81
N TYR A 347 -2.84 18.94 6.55
CA TYR A 347 -1.89 18.16 7.37
C TYR A 347 -2.61 17.26 8.39
N PHE A 348 -3.56 17.81 9.14
CA PHE A 348 -4.34 17.03 10.10
C PHE A 348 -5.12 15.90 9.42
N TYR A 349 -5.74 16.18 8.29
CA TYR A 349 -6.53 15.17 7.59
C TYR A 349 -5.67 14.03 7.05
N VAL A 350 -4.45 14.31 6.54
CA VAL A 350 -3.48 13.26 6.19
C VAL A 350 -3.12 12.40 7.40
N ASN A 351 -2.86 13.01 8.56
CA ASN A 351 -2.55 12.24 9.77
C ASN A 351 -3.74 11.41 10.26
N MET A 352 -4.96 11.98 10.25
CA MET A 352 -6.19 11.25 10.56
C MET A 352 -6.41 10.06 9.62
N ALA A 353 -6.06 10.20 8.34
CA ALA A 353 -6.18 9.15 7.35
C ALA A 353 -5.40 7.89 7.74
N TYR A 354 -4.30 8.05 8.46
CA TYR A 354 -3.45 6.94 8.89
C TYR A 354 -3.63 6.55 10.36
N ASN A 355 -4.08 7.44 11.21
CA ASN A 355 -4.10 7.24 12.66
C ASN A 355 -5.52 7.08 13.24
N SER A 356 -6.55 7.62 12.57
CA SER A 356 -7.94 7.52 13.01
C SER A 356 -8.68 6.38 12.31
N PRO A 357 -9.19 5.36 13.03
CA PRO A 357 -9.91 4.24 12.42
C PRO A 357 -11.15 4.68 11.64
N ILE A 358 -11.94 5.62 12.17
CA ILE A 358 -13.17 6.06 11.50
C ILE A 358 -12.87 6.91 10.27
N VAL A 359 -11.83 7.76 10.30
CA VAL A 359 -11.45 8.57 9.14
C VAL A 359 -10.80 7.70 8.07
N ASN A 360 -9.95 6.73 8.45
CA ASN A 360 -9.39 5.75 7.52
C ASN A 360 -10.49 4.94 6.82
N TRP A 361 -11.47 4.45 7.60
CA TRP A 361 -12.64 3.77 7.05
C TRP A 361 -13.40 4.67 6.06
N PHE A 362 -13.67 5.91 6.43
CA PHE A 362 -14.38 6.88 5.59
C PHE A 362 -13.65 7.14 4.27
N ILE A 363 -12.32 7.31 4.32
CA ILE A 363 -11.50 7.52 3.12
C ILE A 363 -11.56 6.32 2.19
N ARG A 364 -11.51 5.10 2.73
CA ARG A 364 -11.43 3.87 1.93
C ARG A 364 -12.77 3.42 1.35
N HIS A 365 -13.88 3.68 2.04
CA HIS A 365 -15.17 3.08 1.69
C HIS A 365 -16.20 4.08 1.17
N VAL A 366 -15.98 5.39 1.35
CA VAL A 366 -16.90 6.43 0.89
C VAL A 366 -16.34 7.11 -0.34
N SER A 367 -16.95 6.84 -1.50
CA SER A 367 -16.49 7.34 -2.79
C SER A 367 -16.79 8.83 -2.99
N PHE A 368 -15.92 9.51 -3.74
CA PHE A 368 -16.11 10.90 -4.12
C PHE A 368 -17.27 11.06 -5.13
N GLY A 369 -17.97 12.19 -5.05
CA GLY A 369 -19.10 12.51 -5.93
C GLY A 369 -20.39 11.74 -5.62
N MET A 370 -20.40 10.90 -4.57
CA MET A 370 -21.55 10.09 -4.19
C MET A 370 -22.14 10.57 -2.86
N THR A 371 -23.47 10.53 -2.77
CA THR A 371 -24.23 10.89 -1.57
C THR A 371 -24.66 9.64 -0.80
N TYR A 372 -24.38 9.62 0.49
CA TYR A 372 -24.68 8.49 1.37
C TYR A 372 -25.62 8.89 2.50
N SER A 373 -26.71 8.16 2.66
CA SER A 373 -27.59 8.31 3.83
C SER A 373 -26.96 7.75 5.09
N ASN A 374 -27.47 8.14 6.25
CA ASN A 374 -27.03 7.58 7.54
C ASN A 374 -27.16 6.05 7.57
N ASP A 375 -28.27 5.51 7.03
CA ASP A 375 -28.53 4.07 7.02
C ASP A 375 -27.56 3.34 6.09
N SER A 376 -27.21 3.93 4.94
CA SER A 376 -26.19 3.39 4.04
C SER A 376 -24.83 3.30 4.73
N LEU A 377 -24.40 4.36 5.42
CA LEU A 377 -23.13 4.36 6.16
C LEU A 377 -23.13 3.37 7.33
N MET A 378 -24.26 3.23 8.04
CA MET A 378 -24.43 2.23 9.10
C MET A 378 -24.30 0.80 8.56
N LEU A 379 -24.87 0.53 7.38
CA LEU A 379 -24.78 -0.76 6.72
C LEU A 379 -23.32 -1.06 6.26
N MET A 380 -22.65 -0.07 5.69
CA MET A 380 -21.26 -0.19 5.21
C MET A 380 -20.25 -0.46 6.33
N LEU A 381 -20.51 -0.04 7.56
CA LEU A 381 -19.69 -0.38 8.74
C LEU A 381 -19.79 -1.85 9.14
N GLY A 382 -20.80 -2.59 8.63
CA GLY A 382 -20.98 -4.01 8.86
C GLY A 382 -21.61 -4.35 10.21
N ASP A 383 -22.16 -5.57 10.32
CA ASP A 383 -22.85 -6.03 11.53
C ASP A 383 -21.91 -6.68 12.56
N GLU A 384 -20.62 -6.76 12.27
CA GLU A 384 -19.61 -7.25 13.23
C GLU A 384 -19.44 -6.28 14.42
N LEU A 385 -19.74 -4.99 14.20
CA LEU A 385 -19.76 -3.97 15.24
C LEU A 385 -21.14 -3.81 15.86
N LYS A 386 -21.19 -3.62 17.18
CA LYS A 386 -22.45 -3.30 17.89
C LYS A 386 -23.05 -2.02 17.30
N GLU A 387 -24.37 -1.97 17.20
CA GLU A 387 -25.10 -0.81 16.68
C GLU A 387 -24.71 0.51 17.37
N ARG A 388 -24.55 0.49 18.70
CA ARG A 388 -24.10 1.67 19.48
C ARG A 388 -22.71 2.13 19.05
N THR A 389 -21.76 1.21 18.83
CA THR A 389 -20.41 1.52 18.36
C THR A 389 -20.45 2.18 16.98
N ARG A 390 -21.23 1.63 16.05
CA ARG A 390 -21.41 2.22 14.70
C ARG A 390 -22.01 3.63 14.78
N LYS A 391 -23.05 3.82 15.59
CA LYS A 391 -23.69 5.14 15.81
C LYS A 391 -22.70 6.16 16.37
N ASN A 392 -21.95 5.79 17.41
CA ASN A 392 -20.96 6.68 18.02
C ASN A 392 -19.88 7.08 17.02
N ALA A 393 -19.32 6.11 16.30
CA ALA A 393 -18.28 6.35 15.29
C ALA A 393 -18.75 7.30 14.18
N LEU A 394 -19.93 7.07 13.61
CA LEU A 394 -20.50 7.97 12.59
C LEU A 394 -20.87 9.33 13.15
N THR A 395 -21.25 9.42 14.42
CA THR A 395 -21.55 10.69 15.06
C THR A 395 -20.28 11.51 15.22
N SER A 396 -19.17 10.93 15.70
CA SER A 396 -17.89 11.62 15.81
C SER A 396 -17.32 12.04 14.46
N LEU A 397 -17.43 11.18 13.42
CA LEU A 397 -17.04 11.52 12.06
C LEU A 397 -17.83 12.73 11.53
N LYS A 398 -19.16 12.70 11.62
CA LYS A 398 -20.04 13.78 11.17
C LYS A 398 -19.79 15.08 11.94
N ASP A 399 -19.52 14.98 13.22
CA ASP A 399 -19.19 16.12 14.06
C ASP A 399 -17.85 16.75 13.63
N THR A 400 -16.83 15.93 13.30
CA THR A 400 -15.56 16.40 12.73
C THR A 400 -15.79 17.13 11.40
N LEU A 401 -16.44 16.47 10.44
CA LEU A 401 -16.67 17.03 9.10
C LEU A 401 -17.52 18.30 9.14
N ARG A 402 -18.47 18.39 10.06
CA ARG A 402 -19.36 19.55 10.19
C ARG A 402 -18.71 20.75 10.87
N ASN A 403 -17.87 20.50 11.87
CA ASN A 403 -17.33 21.53 12.76
C ASN A 403 -15.82 21.77 12.56
N SER A 404 -15.29 21.36 11.41
CA SER A 404 -13.91 21.65 11.01
C SER A 404 -13.79 21.92 9.50
N PRO A 405 -12.79 22.68 9.07
CA PRO A 405 -12.48 22.92 7.65
C PRO A 405 -12.27 21.65 6.81
N ILE A 406 -12.08 20.49 7.42
CA ILE A 406 -12.04 19.21 6.70
C ILE A 406 -13.32 19.00 5.88
N GLY A 407 -14.49 19.31 6.43
CA GLY A 407 -15.76 19.15 5.71
C GLY A 407 -15.92 20.12 4.57
N TRP A 408 -15.93 21.42 4.87
CA TRP A 408 -16.31 22.45 3.88
C TRP A 408 -15.13 22.97 3.04
N LEU A 409 -13.92 23.11 3.61
CA LEU A 409 -12.77 23.64 2.88
C LEU A 409 -12.06 22.55 2.07
N LEU A 410 -11.83 21.38 2.69
CA LEU A 410 -11.23 20.24 1.98
C LEU A 410 -12.28 19.41 1.20
N GLY A 411 -13.56 19.80 1.21
CA GLY A 411 -14.64 19.18 0.48
C GLY A 411 -14.95 17.72 0.89
N GLN A 412 -14.62 17.34 2.15
CA GLN A 412 -14.80 15.97 2.60
C GLN A 412 -16.19 15.69 3.20
N GLY A 413 -17.05 16.72 3.36
CA GLY A 413 -18.38 16.54 3.95
C GLY A 413 -19.34 17.67 3.64
N GLU A 414 -20.08 17.57 2.55
CA GLU A 414 -21.28 18.39 2.30
C GLU A 414 -22.50 17.66 2.86
N PHE A 415 -23.36 18.37 3.58
CA PHE A 415 -24.48 17.77 4.31
C PHE A 415 -25.82 18.23 3.78
N GLU A 416 -26.72 17.28 3.54
CA GLU A 416 -28.14 17.54 3.44
C GLU A 416 -28.76 17.52 4.84
N MET A 417 -29.44 18.60 5.21
CA MET A 417 -29.95 18.81 6.55
C MET A 417 -31.47 18.90 6.60
N LYS A 418 -32.08 18.29 7.63
CA LYS A 418 -33.47 18.55 8.00
C LYS A 418 -33.49 19.11 9.43
N GLY A 419 -33.57 20.44 9.53
CA GLY A 419 -33.36 21.13 10.81
C GLY A 419 -31.93 20.89 11.33
N LYS A 420 -31.81 20.27 12.50
CA LYS A 420 -30.50 19.91 13.09
C LYS A 420 -30.00 18.51 12.68
N GLN A 421 -30.83 17.72 12.01
CA GLN A 421 -30.53 16.35 11.64
C GLN A 421 -29.81 16.29 10.31
N ILE A 422 -28.66 15.62 10.26
CA ILE A 422 -27.96 15.27 9.03
C ILE A 422 -28.67 14.09 8.38
N LEU A 423 -29.17 14.26 7.15
CA LEU A 423 -29.83 13.22 6.36
C LEU A 423 -28.82 12.43 5.53
N SER A 424 -27.92 13.14 4.88
CA SER A 424 -26.92 12.53 4.01
C SER A 424 -25.61 13.32 4.01
N ILE A 425 -24.55 12.67 3.54
CA ILE A 425 -23.20 13.23 3.35
C ILE A 425 -22.78 13.01 1.92
N THR A 426 -22.25 14.05 1.27
CA THR A 426 -21.57 13.96 -0.02
C THR A 426 -20.09 14.32 0.16
N LYS A 427 -19.21 13.52 -0.41
CA LYS A 427 -17.76 13.72 -0.39
C LYS A 427 -17.33 14.24 -1.76
N ASN A 428 -17.00 15.54 -1.86
CA ASN A 428 -16.72 16.20 -3.16
C ASN A 428 -15.23 16.23 -3.52
N GLY A 429 -14.35 16.28 -2.53
CA GLY A 429 -12.92 16.41 -2.70
C GLY A 429 -12.40 17.85 -2.63
N TRP A 430 -11.09 17.97 -2.48
CA TRP A 430 -10.41 19.25 -2.33
C TRP A 430 -10.11 19.89 -3.69
N THR A 431 -10.77 20.99 -4.01
CA THR A 431 -10.67 21.65 -5.32
C THR A 431 -9.38 22.43 -5.52
N GLU A 432 -8.87 23.05 -4.48
CA GLU A 432 -7.65 23.86 -4.50
C GLU A 432 -6.63 23.37 -3.45
N PRO A 433 -6.06 22.17 -3.65
CA PRO A 433 -5.19 21.56 -2.67
C PRO A 433 -3.85 22.30 -2.57
N ASP A 434 -3.39 22.51 -1.34
CA ASP A 434 -2.09 23.10 -1.08
C ASP A 434 -0.96 22.17 -1.53
N PRO A 435 0.03 22.65 -2.32
CA PRO A 435 1.11 21.83 -2.83
C PRO A 435 1.97 21.19 -1.73
N ILE A 436 2.25 21.86 -0.62
CA ILE A 436 3.08 21.32 0.46
C ILE A 436 2.35 20.19 1.19
N VAL A 437 1.03 20.31 1.36
CA VAL A 437 0.20 19.23 1.92
C VAL A 437 0.21 18.01 0.99
N ILE A 438 0.16 18.23 -0.32
CA ILE A 438 0.29 17.13 -1.29
C ILE A 438 1.66 16.48 -1.17
N LEU A 439 2.74 17.25 -1.10
CA LEU A 439 4.08 16.71 -0.90
C LEU A 439 4.17 15.92 0.42
N TYR A 440 3.62 16.44 1.50
CA TYR A 440 3.53 15.73 2.78
C TYR A 440 2.80 14.39 2.64
N SER A 441 1.66 14.39 1.95
CA SER A 441 0.88 13.16 1.74
C SER A 441 1.63 12.12 0.90
N LEU A 442 2.48 12.53 -0.06
CA LEU A 442 3.35 11.63 -0.83
C LEU A 442 4.42 10.97 0.02
N TYR A 443 5.03 11.73 0.95
CA TYR A 443 5.99 11.17 1.89
C TYR A 443 5.32 10.18 2.85
N MET A 444 4.15 10.51 3.38
CA MET A 444 3.35 9.59 4.20
C MET A 444 2.97 8.32 3.42
N PHE A 445 2.56 8.48 2.16
CA PHE A 445 2.32 7.34 1.25
C PHE A 445 3.55 6.44 1.12
N ALA A 446 4.72 7.03 0.81
CA ALA A 446 5.97 6.29 0.64
C ALA A 446 6.40 5.57 1.93
N GLU A 447 6.30 6.22 3.09
CA GLU A 447 6.63 5.62 4.38
C GLU A 447 5.75 4.41 4.70
N ARG A 448 4.45 4.50 4.42
CA ARG A 448 3.49 3.39 4.61
C ARG A 448 3.66 2.28 3.58
N MET A 449 4.29 2.58 2.45
CA MET A 449 4.68 1.61 1.42
C MET A 449 6.11 1.07 1.63
N GLU A 450 6.52 0.92 2.90
CA GLU A 450 7.83 0.37 3.31
C GLU A 450 9.04 1.14 2.77
N GLY A 451 8.91 2.46 2.59
CA GLY A 451 9.97 3.33 2.08
C GLY A 451 10.12 3.28 0.55
N MET A 452 9.06 3.00 -0.17
CA MET A 452 9.03 3.11 -1.63
C MET A 452 8.92 4.57 -2.03
N TYR A 453 10.07 5.24 -2.18
CA TYR A 453 10.18 6.65 -2.54
C TYR A 453 10.24 6.92 -4.05
N SER A 454 9.91 5.93 -4.88
CA SER A 454 9.77 6.06 -6.33
C SER A 454 8.51 5.34 -6.79
N PHE A 455 7.63 6.03 -7.49
CA PHE A 455 6.36 5.50 -7.99
C PHE A 455 5.91 6.25 -9.24
N THR A 456 4.86 5.78 -9.88
CA THR A 456 4.29 6.42 -11.07
C THR A 456 3.07 7.27 -10.72
N LEU A 457 2.72 8.23 -11.60
CA LEU A 457 1.48 8.97 -11.45
C LEU A 457 0.25 8.04 -11.44
N SER A 458 0.27 6.97 -12.22
CA SER A 458 -0.79 5.94 -12.19
C SER A 458 -0.92 5.28 -10.82
N ASP A 459 0.19 5.08 -10.10
CA ASP A 459 0.15 4.53 -8.74
C ASP A 459 -0.61 5.44 -7.77
N LEU A 460 -0.62 6.75 -8.01
CA LEU A 460 -1.35 7.73 -7.19
C LEU A 460 -2.81 7.90 -7.61
N LEU A 461 -3.17 7.56 -8.84
CA LEU A 461 -4.50 7.72 -9.40
C LEU A 461 -5.34 6.43 -9.34
N GLU A 462 -4.70 5.28 -9.16
CA GLU A 462 -5.40 4.01 -8.96
C GLU A 462 -5.77 3.85 -7.49
N ASP A 463 -7.07 3.86 -7.18
CA ASP A 463 -7.55 3.53 -5.85
C ASP A 463 -7.38 2.03 -5.61
N ASN A 464 -6.64 1.69 -4.58
CA ASN A 464 -6.46 0.33 -4.12
C ASN A 464 -6.75 0.28 -2.62
N GLU A 465 -7.93 -0.25 -2.28
CA GLU A 465 -8.39 -0.38 -0.90
C GLU A 465 -7.45 -1.19 0.00
N GLU A 466 -6.63 -2.04 -0.61
CA GLU A 466 -5.72 -2.95 0.08
C GLU A 466 -4.33 -2.34 0.33
N ARG A 467 -3.99 -1.17 -0.25
CA ARG A 467 -2.68 -0.53 -0.02
C ARG A 467 -2.57 0.03 1.39
N ALA A 468 -1.40 -0.15 2.01
CA ALA A 468 -1.09 0.50 3.29
C ALA A 468 -1.00 2.02 3.13
N GLY A 469 -0.39 2.50 2.03
CA GLY A 469 -0.31 3.90 1.66
C GLY A 469 -1.60 4.40 1.00
N LEU A 470 -2.07 5.58 1.42
CA LEU A 470 -3.19 6.29 0.82
C LEU A 470 -2.65 7.40 -0.09
N SER A 471 -3.02 7.37 -1.36
CA SER A 471 -2.60 8.39 -2.32
C SER A 471 -3.29 9.74 -2.06
N PRO A 472 -2.74 10.86 -2.57
CA PRO A 472 -3.44 12.16 -2.53
C PRO A 472 -4.85 12.09 -3.13
N ARG A 473 -5.08 11.27 -4.16
CA ARG A 473 -6.41 11.03 -4.71
C ARG A 473 -7.32 10.35 -3.71
N ALA A 474 -6.88 9.27 -3.07
CA ALA A 474 -7.68 8.55 -2.08
C ALA A 474 -8.05 9.44 -0.88
N ILE A 475 -7.11 10.28 -0.40
CA ILE A 475 -7.35 11.16 0.75
C ILE A 475 -8.24 12.35 0.38
N PHE A 476 -7.92 13.05 -0.71
CA PHE A 476 -8.49 14.36 -1.03
C PHE A 476 -9.42 14.38 -2.25
N GLY A 477 -9.51 13.32 -3.03
CA GLY A 477 -10.31 13.27 -4.27
C GLY A 477 -9.68 14.02 -5.44
N ILE A 478 -8.36 14.15 -5.46
CA ILE A 478 -7.67 14.96 -6.47
C ILE A 478 -7.51 14.14 -7.77
N GLU A 479 -8.03 14.66 -8.86
CA GLU A 479 -7.93 14.04 -10.17
C GLU A 479 -6.60 14.40 -10.87
N ARG A 480 -6.30 13.69 -11.96
CA ARG A 480 -5.05 13.81 -12.72
C ARG A 480 -4.76 15.23 -13.17
N GLU A 481 -5.78 15.92 -13.64
CA GLU A 481 -5.70 17.27 -14.20
C GLU A 481 -5.24 18.29 -13.16
N THR A 482 -5.58 18.10 -11.90
CA THR A 482 -5.17 18.93 -10.77
C THR A 482 -3.83 18.45 -10.18
N LEU A 483 -3.66 17.14 -10.02
CA LEU A 483 -2.47 16.58 -9.38
C LEU A 483 -1.19 16.81 -10.18
N LYS A 484 -1.24 16.62 -11.49
CA LYS A 484 -0.06 16.69 -12.36
C LYS A 484 0.63 18.09 -12.36
N PRO A 485 -0.10 19.21 -12.54
CA PRO A 485 0.49 20.55 -12.42
C PRO A 485 1.11 20.83 -11.05
N ILE A 486 0.47 20.37 -9.97
CA ILE A 486 0.99 20.52 -8.61
C ILE A 486 2.34 19.81 -8.47
N LEU A 487 2.44 18.56 -8.93
CA LEU A 487 3.70 17.80 -8.87
C LEU A 487 4.81 18.46 -9.69
N GLN A 488 4.49 19.02 -10.86
CA GLN A 488 5.44 19.78 -11.67
C GLN A 488 5.92 21.06 -10.97
N GLY A 489 4.99 21.80 -10.37
CA GLY A 489 5.30 22.99 -9.58
C GLY A 489 6.19 22.69 -8.38
N LEU A 490 5.88 21.61 -7.65
CA LEU A 490 6.69 21.13 -6.53
C LEU A 490 8.10 20.72 -6.97
N ALA A 491 8.25 20.00 -8.07
CA ALA A 491 9.56 19.60 -8.58
C ALA A 491 10.42 20.78 -9.02
N ASN A 492 9.80 21.84 -9.55
CA ASN A 492 10.51 23.07 -9.92
C ASN A 492 11.00 23.84 -8.70
N ASN A 493 10.19 23.91 -7.63
CA ASN A 493 10.49 24.73 -6.45
C ASN A 493 11.27 23.95 -5.37
N TYR A 494 11.07 22.64 -5.27
CA TYR A 494 11.58 21.79 -4.20
C TYR A 494 12.24 20.51 -4.75
N SER A 495 13.14 20.65 -5.73
CA SER A 495 13.78 19.54 -6.45
C SER A 495 14.55 18.55 -5.56
N SER A 496 14.99 18.99 -4.37
CA SER A 496 15.61 18.10 -3.37
C SER A 496 14.60 17.17 -2.69
N PHE A 497 13.32 17.54 -2.64
CA PHE A 497 12.25 16.73 -2.04
C PHE A 497 11.48 15.92 -3.08
N ILE A 498 11.27 16.44 -4.27
CA ILE A 498 10.51 15.78 -5.31
C ILE A 498 11.09 16.05 -6.70
N GLN A 499 11.17 15.01 -7.51
CA GLN A 499 11.51 15.08 -8.93
C GLN A 499 10.44 14.36 -9.72
N VAL A 500 10.06 14.89 -10.88
CA VAL A 500 9.08 14.28 -11.76
C VAL A 500 9.61 14.19 -13.18
N ASP A 501 9.34 13.07 -13.85
CA ASP A 501 9.60 12.87 -15.27
C ASP A 501 8.28 12.51 -15.96
N PHE A 502 7.66 13.53 -16.57
CA PHE A 502 6.38 13.43 -17.27
C PHE A 502 6.56 13.53 -18.79
N ASN A 503 7.57 12.87 -19.33
CA ASN A 503 7.84 12.86 -20.77
C ASN A 503 6.65 12.27 -21.55
N LYS A 504 6.31 12.91 -22.67
CA LYS A 504 5.17 12.56 -23.51
C LYS A 504 5.23 11.10 -23.97
N GLY A 505 4.31 10.28 -23.46
CA GLY A 505 4.07 8.91 -23.92
C GLY A 505 4.88 7.80 -23.21
N ILE A 506 5.64 8.11 -22.16
CA ILE A 506 6.40 7.16 -21.34
C ILE A 506 5.97 7.30 -19.89
N MET A 507 6.24 6.30 -19.06
CA MET A 507 5.84 6.27 -17.64
C MET A 507 6.11 7.60 -16.93
N GLU A 508 5.07 8.18 -16.35
CA GLU A 508 5.13 9.40 -15.57
C GLU A 508 5.66 9.07 -14.17
N ASN A 509 6.97 9.23 -13.99
CA ASN A 509 7.64 8.87 -12.75
C ASN A 509 7.69 10.03 -11.77
N ILE A 510 7.58 9.70 -10.50
CA ILE A 510 7.71 10.59 -9.35
C ILE A 510 8.75 9.98 -8.43
N ASP A 511 9.72 10.77 -8.04
CA ASP A 511 10.84 10.41 -7.18
C ASP A 511 10.88 11.35 -5.98
N LEU A 512 11.11 10.81 -4.78
CA LEU A 512 11.27 11.58 -3.55
C LEU A 512 12.72 11.45 -3.03
N PRO A 513 13.67 12.23 -3.56
CA PRO A 513 15.10 12.05 -3.26
C PRO A 513 15.45 12.22 -1.79
N ALA A 514 14.84 13.21 -1.11
CA ALA A 514 15.11 13.45 0.30
C ALA A 514 14.63 12.26 1.18
N GLY A 515 13.55 11.57 0.80
CA GLY A 515 13.09 10.35 1.47
C GLY A 515 14.07 9.20 1.33
N LYS A 516 14.66 9.02 0.14
CA LYS A 516 15.74 8.05 -0.08
C LYS A 516 16.97 8.32 0.77
N ASN A 517 17.21 9.58 1.10
CA ASN A 517 18.31 10.04 1.97
C ASN A 517 17.93 10.11 3.46
N GLY A 518 16.83 9.47 3.85
CA GLY A 518 16.40 9.32 5.24
C GLY A 518 15.52 10.43 5.80
N LYS A 519 15.13 11.42 4.99
CA LYS A 519 14.11 12.42 5.38
C LYS A 519 12.74 11.78 5.46
N LYS A 520 11.91 12.26 6.39
CA LYS A 520 10.56 11.76 6.63
C LYS A 520 9.50 12.79 6.25
N ALA A 521 8.25 12.38 6.28
CA ALA A 521 7.11 13.27 6.02
C ALA A 521 7.16 14.55 6.87
N ILE A 522 7.51 14.41 8.14
CA ILE A 522 7.62 15.57 9.06
C ILE A 522 8.64 16.61 8.58
N ASP A 523 9.70 16.22 7.89
CA ASP A 523 10.71 17.15 7.37
C ASP A 523 10.17 18.04 6.25
N VAL A 524 9.09 17.63 5.57
CA VAL A 524 8.41 18.44 4.53
C VAL A 524 7.80 19.70 5.14
N LEU A 525 7.41 19.65 6.40
CA LEU A 525 6.82 20.80 7.10
C LEU A 525 7.81 21.97 7.30
N SER A 526 9.11 21.71 7.14
CA SER A 526 10.13 22.78 7.13
C SER A 526 10.04 23.69 5.90
N LEU A 527 9.25 23.30 4.89
CA LEU A 527 9.03 24.08 3.66
C LEU A 527 7.89 25.11 3.80
N ILE A 528 7.10 25.01 4.85
CA ILE A 528 6.06 25.97 5.22
C ILE A 528 6.73 27.15 5.96
#